data_3d8f849972774c0e529ba74f1a42f325
#
_entry.id   3d8f849972774c0e529ba74f1a42f325
#
_cell.length_a   1.000
_cell.length_b   1.000
_cell.length_c   1.000
_cell.angle_alpha   90.00
_cell.angle_beta   90.00
_cell.angle_gamma   90.00
#
_symmetry.space_group_name_H-M   'P 1'
#
loop_
_entity.id
_entity.type
_entity.pdbx_description
1 polymer ?
#
loop_
_entity_poly.entity_id
_entity_poly.type
_entity_poly.pdbx_seq_one_letter_code
_entity_poly.pdbx_strand_id
1 'polypeptide(L)'
;MPARIIQRNSKAFRKVKVDTVTIDIIESALRNARFEMDTVLFRTAMSPGIREQHDEFPMIANVDGKMVVGQFGSFIMGFMQGYEGTIEEGDLFLTNDPY
;
A
#
# COMPACT_ATOMS: atom_id res chain seq x y z
N MET A 1 7.83 -17.60 6.95
CA MET A 1 8.07 -16.45 7.84
C MET A 1 8.00 -15.17 7.06
N PRO A 2 7.27 -14.16 7.53
CA PRO A 2 7.13 -12.90 6.81
C PRO A 2 8.47 -12.25 6.45
N ALA A 3 9.44 -12.28 7.36
CA ALA A 3 10.77 -11.74 7.10
C ALA A 3 11.47 -12.37 5.91
N ARG A 4 11.25 -13.67 5.67
CA ARG A 4 11.82 -14.35 4.51
C ARG A 4 11.21 -13.90 3.19
N ILE A 5 9.91 -13.60 3.18
CA ILE A 5 9.22 -13.07 2.00
C ILE A 5 9.79 -11.71 1.66
N ILE A 6 9.93 -10.83 2.65
CA ILE A 6 10.49 -9.49 2.47
C ILE A 6 11.92 -9.57 1.92
N GLN A 7 12.76 -10.39 2.52
CA GLN A 7 14.15 -10.54 2.10
C GLN A 7 14.28 -11.07 0.67
N ARG A 8 13.45 -12.06 0.31
CA ARG A 8 13.46 -12.63 -1.04
C ARG A 8 13.06 -11.59 -2.08
N ASN A 9 12.03 -10.82 -1.78
CA ASN A 9 11.55 -9.78 -2.69
C ASN A 9 12.55 -8.64 -2.82
N SER A 10 13.13 -8.20 -1.71
CA SER A 10 14.17 -7.17 -1.74
C SER A 10 15.37 -7.55 -2.59
N LYS A 11 15.77 -8.82 -2.56
CA LYS A 11 16.86 -9.32 -3.40
C LYS A 11 16.51 -9.33 -4.88
N ALA A 12 15.24 -9.50 -5.23
CA ALA A 12 14.78 -9.47 -6.61
C ALA A 12 14.74 -8.05 -7.19
N PHE A 13 14.66 -7.02 -6.33
CA PHE A 13 14.59 -5.62 -6.77
C PHE A 13 15.98 -5.03 -6.87
N ARG A 14 16.53 -5.08 -8.07
CA ARG A 14 17.77 -4.39 -8.39
C ARG A 14 17.49 -2.91 -8.66
N LYS A 15 18.48 -2.06 -8.39
CA LYS A 15 18.43 -0.69 -8.86
C LYS A 15 18.42 -0.70 -10.39
N VAL A 16 17.29 -0.31 -10.96
CA VAL A 16 17.15 -0.15 -12.40
C VAL A 16 17.35 1.32 -12.72
N LYS A 17 18.17 1.57 -13.74
CA LYS A 17 18.36 2.93 -14.23
C LYS A 17 17.15 3.30 -15.08
N VAL A 18 16.32 4.21 -14.58
CA VAL A 18 15.12 4.68 -15.26
C VAL A 18 15.28 6.17 -15.50
N ASP A 19 14.87 6.65 -16.67
CA ASP A 19 14.92 8.07 -16.96
C ASP A 19 13.87 8.86 -16.15
N THR A 20 14.10 10.14 -16.01
CA THR A 20 13.23 11.02 -15.20
C THR A 20 11.80 11.06 -15.72
N VAL A 21 11.62 11.06 -17.04
CA VAL A 21 10.28 11.10 -17.66
C VAL A 21 9.48 9.85 -17.31
N THR A 22 10.12 8.68 -17.39
CA THR A 22 9.47 7.42 -17.01
C THR A 22 9.09 7.40 -15.54
N ILE A 23 9.96 7.88 -14.67
CA ILE A 23 9.67 7.98 -13.23
C ILE A 23 8.48 8.90 -12.98
N ASP A 24 8.43 10.05 -13.64
CA ASP A 24 7.32 11.00 -13.49
C ASP A 24 5.99 10.40 -13.95
N ILE A 25 6.01 9.63 -15.04
CA ILE A 25 4.81 8.94 -15.54
C ILE A 25 4.33 7.90 -14.52
N ILE A 26 5.23 7.10 -13.98
CA ILE A 26 4.91 6.08 -12.98
C ILE A 26 4.36 6.75 -11.71
N GLU A 27 5.03 7.77 -11.21
CA GLU A 27 4.58 8.49 -10.02
C GLU A 27 3.19 9.07 -10.22
N SER A 28 2.95 9.72 -11.36
CA SER A 28 1.63 10.28 -11.67
C SER A 28 0.55 9.23 -11.74
N ALA A 29 0.85 8.08 -12.34
CA ALA A 29 -0.09 6.95 -12.43
C ALA A 29 -0.44 6.42 -11.04
N LEU A 30 0.55 6.27 -10.17
CA LEU A 30 0.32 5.81 -8.79
C LEU A 30 -0.48 6.81 -7.97
N ARG A 31 -0.23 8.09 -8.11
CA ARG A 31 -1.01 9.15 -7.45
C ARG A 31 -2.46 9.15 -7.91
N ASN A 32 -2.69 8.97 -9.21
CA ASN A 32 -4.03 8.88 -9.76
C ASN A 32 -4.77 7.63 -9.26
N ALA A 33 -4.08 6.49 -9.19
CA ALA A 33 -4.65 5.27 -8.62
C ALA A 33 -5.09 5.49 -7.17
N ARG A 34 -4.25 6.13 -6.36
CA ARG A 34 -4.63 6.45 -4.98
C ARG A 34 -5.84 7.38 -4.94
N PHE A 35 -5.89 8.39 -5.78
CA PHE A 35 -7.05 9.29 -5.86
C PHE A 35 -8.33 8.55 -6.20
N GLU A 36 -8.27 7.58 -7.09
CA GLU A 36 -9.42 6.74 -7.41
C GLU A 36 -9.84 5.87 -6.22
N MET A 37 -8.88 5.33 -5.46
CA MET A 37 -9.16 4.60 -4.23
C MET A 37 -9.90 5.48 -3.21
N ASP A 38 -9.42 6.71 -2.99
CA ASP A 38 -10.08 7.69 -2.12
C ASP A 38 -11.54 7.91 -2.57
N THR A 39 -11.73 8.15 -3.85
CA THR A 39 -13.05 8.44 -4.42
C THR A 39 -14.02 7.28 -4.23
N VAL A 40 -13.57 6.06 -4.44
CA VAL A 40 -14.41 4.87 -4.23
C VAL A 40 -14.80 4.74 -2.77
N LEU A 41 -13.85 4.95 -1.85
CA LEU A 41 -14.14 4.88 -0.42
C LEU A 41 -15.16 5.93 0.01
N PHE A 42 -15.01 7.19 -0.40
CA PHE A 42 -15.96 8.26 -0.05
C PHE A 42 -17.37 7.95 -0.54
N ARG A 43 -17.49 7.44 -1.76
CA ARG A 43 -18.78 7.20 -2.39
C ARG A 43 -19.49 5.97 -1.86
N THR A 44 -18.75 4.96 -1.42
CA THR A 44 -19.31 3.68 -1.02
C THR A 44 -19.37 3.48 0.49
N ALA A 45 -18.66 4.29 1.26
CA ALA A 45 -18.62 4.16 2.71
C ALA A 45 -19.97 4.50 3.33
N MET A 46 -20.34 3.74 4.34
CA MET A 46 -21.55 3.99 5.14
C MET A 46 -21.24 4.80 6.40
N SER A 47 -19.97 4.85 6.80
CA SER A 47 -19.52 5.64 7.94
C SER A 47 -19.55 7.13 7.62
N PRO A 48 -20.21 7.97 8.44
CA PRO A 48 -20.13 9.42 8.27
C PRO A 48 -18.70 9.97 8.38
N GLY A 49 -17.88 9.36 9.19
CA GLY A 49 -16.47 9.75 9.32
C GLY A 49 -15.71 9.62 8.00
N ILE A 50 -15.97 8.57 7.25
CA ILE A 50 -15.33 8.37 5.94
C ILE A 50 -16.01 9.20 4.86
N ARG A 51 -17.35 9.12 4.76
CA ARG A 51 -18.12 9.79 3.70
C ARG A 51 -18.01 11.30 3.72
N GLU A 52 -18.09 11.89 4.90
CA GLU A 52 -18.19 13.33 5.07
C GLU A 52 -16.89 13.97 5.53
N GLN A 53 -16.18 13.32 6.43
CA GLN A 53 -14.93 13.84 6.98
C GLN A 53 -13.68 13.31 6.27
N HIS A 54 -13.83 12.36 5.35
CA HIS A 54 -12.73 11.73 4.62
C HIS A 54 -11.69 11.10 5.55
N ASP A 55 -12.17 10.50 6.64
CA ASP A 55 -11.31 9.86 7.64
C ASP A 55 -10.92 8.45 7.18
N GLU A 56 -10.07 8.40 6.17
CA GLU A 56 -9.49 7.17 5.61
C GLU A 56 -8.15 7.49 4.96
N PHE A 57 -7.29 6.47 4.86
CA PHE A 57 -5.92 6.67 4.39
C PHE A 57 -5.48 5.53 3.48
N PRO A 58 -6.05 5.41 2.29
CA PRO A 58 -5.59 4.40 1.34
C PRO A 58 -4.14 4.68 0.94
N MET A 59 -3.39 3.61 0.77
CA MET A 59 -2.00 3.70 0.38
C MET A 59 -1.63 2.57 -0.57
N ILE A 60 -0.56 2.80 -1.33
CA ILE A 60 0.06 1.79 -2.16
C ILE A 60 1.46 1.56 -1.61
N ALA A 61 1.78 0.32 -1.36
CA ALA A 61 3.09 -0.08 -0.86
C ALA A 61 3.80 -0.98 -1.88
N ASN A 62 5.12 -1.04 -1.78
CA ASN A 62 5.90 -2.00 -2.53
C ASN A 62 5.86 -3.38 -1.86
N VAL A 63 6.56 -4.34 -2.43
CA VAL A 63 6.57 -5.72 -1.92
C VAL A 63 7.21 -5.87 -0.56
N ASP A 64 7.97 -4.90 -0.11
CA ASP A 64 8.57 -4.86 1.23
C ASP A 64 7.64 -4.21 2.26
N GLY A 65 6.48 -3.73 1.85
CA GLY A 65 5.55 -3.02 2.71
C GLY A 65 5.87 -1.54 2.91
N LYS A 66 6.85 -1.00 2.20
CA LYS A 66 7.16 0.43 2.24
C LYS A 66 6.15 1.20 1.42
N MET A 67 5.67 2.30 1.97
CA MET A 67 4.72 3.16 1.28
C MET A 67 5.37 3.82 0.06
N VAL A 68 4.73 3.68 -1.07
CA VAL A 68 5.10 4.37 -2.31
C VAL A 68 4.26 5.63 -2.49
N VAL A 69 2.95 5.51 -2.29
CA VAL A 69 2.01 6.63 -2.34
C VAL A 69 1.04 6.50 -1.18
N GLY A 70 0.87 7.57 -0.40
CA GLY A 70 -0.04 7.57 0.74
C GLY A 70 0.24 8.72 1.68
N GLN A 71 -0.33 8.63 2.88
CA GLN A 71 -0.17 9.60 3.96
C GLN A 71 0.15 8.87 5.26
N PHE A 72 0.82 9.53 6.16
CA PHE A 72 1.06 9.10 7.55
C PHE A 72 1.89 7.83 7.73
N GLY A 73 2.70 7.46 6.77
CA GLY A 73 3.53 6.26 6.86
C GLY A 73 2.77 4.97 6.61
N SER A 74 3.47 3.86 6.71
CA SER A 74 2.92 2.55 6.37
C SER A 74 2.89 1.63 7.57
N PHE A 75 1.71 1.15 7.91
CA PHE A 75 1.52 0.03 8.86
C PHE A 75 1.65 -1.34 8.17
N ILE A 76 1.67 -1.37 6.86
CA ILE A 76 1.71 -2.62 6.07
C ILE A 76 2.99 -3.40 6.35
N MET A 77 4.11 -2.72 6.47
CA MET A 77 5.39 -3.37 6.78
C MET A 77 5.33 -4.09 8.14
N GLY A 78 4.76 -3.43 9.16
CA GLY A 78 4.59 -4.06 10.47
C GLY A 78 3.69 -5.30 10.41
N PHE A 79 2.60 -5.22 9.66
CA PHE A 79 1.75 -6.37 9.43
C PHE A 79 2.52 -7.51 8.76
N MET A 80 3.26 -7.22 7.69
CA MET A 80 4.00 -8.23 6.93
C MET A 80 5.08 -8.90 7.80
N GLN A 81 5.71 -8.15 8.68
CA GLN A 81 6.73 -8.69 9.60
C GLN A 81 6.13 -9.58 10.67
N GLY A 82 4.92 -9.28 11.12
CA GLY A 82 4.23 -10.05 12.16
C GLY A 82 3.41 -11.22 11.63
N TYR A 83 3.10 -11.25 10.35
CA TYR A 83 2.27 -12.30 9.76
C TYR A 83 3.10 -13.58 9.50
N GLU A 84 2.65 -14.69 10.06
CA GLU A 84 3.37 -15.97 10.00
C GLU A 84 3.05 -16.78 8.75
N GLY A 85 2.03 -16.39 7.99
CA GLY A 85 1.62 -17.09 6.77
C GLY A 85 2.39 -16.59 5.53
N THR A 86 1.97 -17.11 4.39
CA THR A 86 2.45 -16.67 3.07
C THR A 86 1.50 -15.63 2.51
N ILE A 87 2.03 -14.57 1.94
CA ILE A 87 1.26 -13.52 1.27
C ILE A 87 1.40 -13.72 -0.24
N GLU A 88 0.30 -13.94 -0.92
CA GLU A 88 0.25 -14.24 -2.34
C GLU A 88 -0.60 -13.21 -3.09
N GLU A 89 -0.41 -13.15 -4.39
CA GLU A 89 -1.23 -12.29 -5.24
C GLU A 89 -2.71 -12.67 -5.11
N GLY A 90 -3.56 -11.67 -4.93
CA GLY A 90 -5.00 -11.88 -4.75
C GLY A 90 -5.44 -12.02 -3.30
N ASP A 91 -4.52 -12.15 -2.36
CA ASP A 91 -4.87 -12.22 -0.95
C ASP A 91 -5.47 -10.90 -0.45
N LEU A 92 -6.43 -11.02 0.44
CA LEU A 92 -7.07 -9.91 1.13
C LEU A 92 -7.01 -10.14 2.63
N PHE A 93 -6.56 -9.14 3.37
CA PHE A 93 -6.46 -9.20 4.83
C PHE A 93 -7.36 -8.15 5.46
N LEU A 94 -8.08 -8.56 6.49
CA LEU A 94 -8.97 -7.67 7.24
C LEU A 94 -8.63 -7.77 8.71
N THR A 95 -8.48 -6.63 9.38
CA THR A 95 -8.24 -6.60 10.82
C THR A 95 -8.94 -5.39 11.44
N ASN A 96 -9.32 -5.53 12.71
CA ASN A 96 -9.80 -4.44 13.54
C ASN A 96 -8.92 -4.26 14.79
N ASP A 97 -7.74 -4.86 14.78
CA ASP A 97 -6.78 -4.77 15.89
C ASP A 97 -6.19 -3.36 15.95
N PRO A 98 -6.34 -2.62 17.06
CA PRO A 98 -5.79 -1.28 17.18
C PRO A 98 -4.29 -1.28 17.51
N TYR A 99 -3.72 -2.43 17.75
CA TYR A 99 -2.32 -2.60 18.10
C TYR A 99 -1.55 -3.36 17.02
#